data_4e9b41365bbfc88b449534170c4e4008
#
_entry.id   4e9b41365bbfc88b449534170c4e4008
#
_cell.length_a   1.000
_cell.length_b   1.000
_cell.length_c   1.000
_cell.angle_alpha   90.00
_cell.angle_beta   90.00
_cell.angle_gamma   90.00
#
_symmetry.space_group_name_H-M   'P 1'
#
loop_
_entity.id
_entity.type
_entity.pdbx_description
1 polymer ?
#
loop_
_entity_poly.entity_id
_entity_poly.type
_entity_poly.pdbx_seq_one_letter_code
_entity_poly.pdbx_strand_id
1 'polypeptide(L)'
;ISAISGIDMALWDLLGQSLNTPVWQLLGGSRHDCMRAYASGGWADVNNIGDQLNSYIDRGGFTAVKMRIGVADGEVRHSVARVAAAREAIGPDIELMCDAHGTYTVSEAKRFCRMTEDFNIAWFEEPVTADNKRGLSEIRASTDIPIATGENESTRFAFRDLAEFRAADIFQPDLAICGGITEAMRISAIASAN
;
A
#
# COMPACT_ATOMS: atom_id res chain seq x y z
N ILE A 1 -20.04 4.70 -1.99
CA ILE A 1 -19.15 5.72 -1.37
C ILE A 1 -18.35 6.48 -2.43
N SER A 2 -17.88 5.82 -3.51
CA SER A 2 -17.05 6.44 -4.56
C SER A 2 -17.69 7.67 -5.22
N ALA A 3 -19.02 7.68 -5.43
CA ALA A 3 -19.72 8.86 -5.93
C ALA A 3 -19.63 10.05 -4.95
N ILE A 4 -19.68 9.78 -3.64
CA ILE A 4 -19.49 10.80 -2.60
C ILE A 4 -18.05 11.31 -2.64
N SER A 5 -17.09 10.41 -2.77
CA SER A 5 -15.66 10.76 -2.91
C SER A 5 -15.43 11.71 -4.10
N GLY A 6 -15.99 11.37 -5.25
CA GLY A 6 -15.88 12.21 -6.46
C GLY A 6 -16.49 13.60 -6.28
N ILE A 7 -17.66 13.69 -5.64
CA ILE A 7 -18.29 14.99 -5.33
C ILE A 7 -17.45 15.80 -4.33
N ASP A 8 -16.93 15.17 -3.28
CA ASP A 8 -16.08 15.85 -2.29
C ASP A 8 -14.82 16.42 -2.94
N MET A 9 -14.13 15.62 -3.77
CA MET A 9 -12.95 16.07 -4.50
C MET A 9 -13.27 17.24 -5.46
N ALA A 10 -14.40 17.17 -6.16
CA ALA A 10 -14.84 18.25 -7.05
C ALA A 10 -15.17 19.55 -6.28
N LEU A 11 -15.75 19.44 -5.09
CA LEU A 11 -16.03 20.61 -4.23
C LEU A 11 -14.75 21.24 -3.73
N TRP A 12 -13.74 20.46 -3.35
CA TRP A 12 -12.42 20.98 -2.98
C TRP A 12 -11.72 21.66 -4.15
N ASP A 13 -11.82 21.11 -5.36
CA ASP A 13 -11.27 21.71 -6.57
C ASP A 13 -11.95 23.04 -6.90
N LEU A 14 -13.28 23.08 -6.89
CA LEU A 14 -14.08 24.30 -7.08
C LEU A 14 -13.73 25.39 -6.05
N LEU A 15 -13.58 25.00 -4.78
CA LEU A 15 -13.17 25.93 -3.72
C LEU A 15 -11.76 26.50 -4.02
N GLY A 16 -10.82 25.63 -4.36
CA GLY A 16 -9.47 26.04 -4.75
C GLY A 16 -9.45 27.03 -5.92
N GLN A 17 -10.21 26.73 -6.97
CA GLN A 17 -10.36 27.62 -8.13
C GLN A 17 -11.00 28.95 -7.75
N SER A 18 -12.07 28.94 -6.95
CA SER A 18 -12.77 30.17 -6.52
C SER A 18 -11.88 31.11 -5.70
N LEU A 19 -10.96 30.55 -4.93
CA LEU A 19 -10.01 31.28 -4.09
C LEU A 19 -8.65 31.52 -4.78
N ASN A 20 -8.47 31.04 -6.00
CA ASN A 20 -7.18 31.01 -6.70
C ASN A 20 -6.06 30.45 -5.82
N THR A 21 -6.34 29.36 -5.11
CA THR A 21 -5.46 28.74 -4.12
C THR A 21 -5.47 27.24 -4.31
N PRO A 22 -4.31 26.56 -4.44
CA PRO A 22 -4.26 25.12 -4.60
C PRO A 22 -4.78 24.41 -3.33
N VAL A 23 -5.43 23.27 -3.52
CA VAL A 23 -6.10 22.51 -2.44
C VAL A 23 -5.14 22.21 -1.28
N TRP A 24 -3.89 21.86 -1.52
CA TRP A 24 -2.93 21.58 -0.47
C TRP A 24 -2.68 22.76 0.49
N GLN A 25 -2.78 24.00 -0.01
CA GLN A 25 -2.68 25.19 0.84
C GLN A 25 -3.94 25.39 1.68
N LEU A 26 -5.13 25.07 1.14
CA LEU A 26 -6.40 25.10 1.88
C LEU A 26 -6.41 24.06 3.00
N LEU A 27 -5.69 22.97 2.86
CA LEU A 27 -5.53 21.89 3.84
C LEU A 27 -4.49 22.19 4.93
N GLY A 28 -3.88 23.37 4.93
CA GLY A 28 -2.91 23.77 5.95
C GLY A 28 -1.47 23.88 5.47
N GLY A 29 -1.24 23.72 4.17
CA GLY A 29 0.09 23.85 3.57
C GLY A 29 0.84 22.52 3.44
N SER A 30 2.05 22.60 2.88
CA SER A 30 2.92 21.44 2.70
C SER A 30 4.04 21.45 3.75
N ARG A 31 4.32 20.28 4.33
CA ARG A 31 5.47 20.07 5.20
C ARG A 31 6.76 19.78 4.42
N HIS A 32 6.61 19.29 3.18
CA HIS A 32 7.72 18.88 2.32
C HIS A 32 7.54 19.48 0.93
N ASP A 33 8.62 19.87 0.30
CA ASP A 33 8.62 20.44 -1.06
C ASP A 33 8.32 19.36 -2.13
N CYS A 34 8.64 18.10 -1.83
CA CYS A 34 8.36 16.95 -2.68
C CYS A 34 8.01 15.71 -1.85
N MET A 35 7.29 14.79 -2.46
CA MET A 35 6.99 13.47 -1.88
C MET A 35 7.80 12.41 -2.62
N ARG A 36 8.35 11.46 -1.86
CA ARG A 36 9.03 10.29 -2.43
C ARG A 36 8.01 9.42 -3.16
N ALA A 37 8.33 9.02 -4.37
CA ALA A 37 7.51 8.11 -5.17
C ALA A 37 8.16 6.74 -5.28
N TYR A 38 7.35 5.72 -5.49
CA TYR A 38 7.79 4.38 -5.87
C TYR A 38 7.11 3.95 -7.17
N ALA A 39 7.75 3.05 -7.91
CA ALA A 39 7.14 2.46 -9.09
C ALA A 39 6.29 1.23 -8.69
N SER A 40 5.03 1.20 -9.10
CA SER A 40 4.11 0.09 -8.85
C SER A 40 3.88 -0.71 -10.13
N GLY A 41 3.97 -2.05 -10.03
CA GLY A 41 3.82 -2.96 -11.16
C GLY A 41 4.25 -4.38 -10.81
N GLY A 42 5.30 -4.91 -11.49
CA GLY A 42 5.93 -6.16 -11.10
C GLY A 42 5.06 -7.40 -11.30
N TRP A 43 4.53 -7.59 -12.53
CA TRP A 43 3.69 -8.73 -12.89
C TRP A 43 4.44 -9.87 -13.60
N ALA A 44 5.69 -9.63 -14.02
CA ALA A 44 6.47 -10.60 -14.77
C ALA A 44 6.73 -11.87 -13.93
N ASP A 45 6.96 -12.98 -14.64
CA ASP A 45 7.33 -14.25 -14.03
C ASP A 45 8.73 -14.21 -13.37
N VAL A 46 9.13 -15.29 -12.72
CA VAL A 46 10.38 -15.38 -11.97
C VAL A 46 11.63 -15.07 -12.80
N ASN A 47 11.61 -15.35 -14.12
CA ASN A 47 12.78 -15.13 -14.98
C ASN A 47 12.88 -13.67 -15.47
N ASN A 48 11.77 -12.95 -15.48
CA ASN A 48 11.66 -11.62 -16.09
C ASN A 48 11.36 -10.50 -15.05
N ILE A 49 11.06 -10.85 -13.81
CA ILE A 49 10.69 -9.85 -12.77
C ILE A 49 11.83 -8.87 -12.50
N GLY A 50 13.07 -9.35 -12.48
CA GLY A 50 14.25 -8.50 -12.28
C GLY A 50 14.39 -7.44 -13.35
N ASP A 51 14.30 -7.81 -14.62
CA ASP A 51 14.40 -6.90 -15.76
C ASP A 51 13.23 -5.89 -15.74
N GLN A 52 12.03 -6.35 -15.42
CA GLN A 52 10.87 -5.46 -15.31
C GLN A 52 11.07 -4.39 -14.26
N LEU A 53 11.50 -4.75 -13.05
CA LEU A 53 11.70 -3.78 -11.96
C LEU A 53 12.88 -2.85 -12.25
N ASN A 54 13.99 -3.35 -12.77
CA ASN A 54 15.12 -2.53 -13.20
C ASN A 54 14.72 -1.52 -14.28
N SER A 55 13.82 -1.89 -15.19
CA SER A 55 13.32 -0.98 -16.21
C SER A 55 12.56 0.22 -15.61
N TYR A 56 11.94 0.10 -14.45
CA TYR A 56 11.30 1.21 -13.73
C TYR A 56 12.35 2.10 -13.07
N ILE A 57 13.36 1.50 -12.44
CA ILE A 57 14.46 2.20 -11.78
C ILE A 57 15.21 3.05 -12.81
N ASP A 58 15.60 2.44 -13.94
CA ASP A 58 16.37 3.09 -15.00
C ASP A 58 15.62 4.25 -15.66
N ARG A 59 14.31 4.09 -15.90
CA ARG A 59 13.50 5.13 -16.56
C ARG A 59 13.11 6.27 -15.65
N GLY A 60 12.89 6.00 -14.37
CA GLY A 60 12.31 6.98 -13.44
C GLY A 60 13.22 7.40 -12.30
N GLY A 61 14.39 6.78 -12.15
CA GLY A 61 15.26 7.03 -10.99
C GLY A 61 14.62 6.63 -9.66
N PHE A 62 13.68 5.66 -9.68
CA PHE A 62 12.99 5.22 -8.47
C PHE A 62 13.95 4.48 -7.53
N THR A 63 13.86 4.79 -6.25
CA THR A 63 14.59 4.11 -5.18
C THR A 63 13.71 3.10 -4.43
N ALA A 64 12.49 2.89 -4.90
CA ALA A 64 11.52 1.96 -4.35
C ALA A 64 10.61 1.40 -5.45
N VAL A 65 10.30 0.11 -5.36
CA VAL A 65 9.43 -0.60 -6.31
C VAL A 65 8.45 -1.51 -5.57
N LYS A 66 7.22 -1.61 -6.09
CA LYS A 66 6.21 -2.54 -5.57
C LYS A 66 5.85 -3.57 -6.62
N MET A 67 5.85 -4.85 -6.24
CA MET A 67 5.50 -5.96 -7.10
C MET A 67 4.22 -6.66 -6.66
N ARG A 68 3.44 -7.14 -7.62
CA ARG A 68 2.27 -7.95 -7.37
C ARG A 68 2.67 -9.41 -7.08
N ILE A 69 2.06 -9.99 -6.05
CA ILE A 69 2.20 -11.41 -5.68
C ILE A 69 0.81 -12.03 -5.47
N GLY A 70 0.75 -13.31 -5.16
CA GLY A 70 -0.48 -13.97 -4.74
C GLY A 70 -1.13 -14.81 -5.84
N VAL A 71 -2.41 -14.54 -6.17
CA VAL A 71 -3.23 -15.44 -6.99
C VAL A 71 -2.62 -15.80 -8.34
N ALA A 72 -1.92 -14.87 -8.99
CA ALA A 72 -1.26 -15.13 -10.26
C ALA A 72 -0.09 -16.12 -10.16
N ASP A 73 0.50 -16.26 -8.97
CA ASP A 73 1.60 -17.18 -8.70
C ASP A 73 1.11 -18.59 -8.35
N GLY A 74 -0.16 -18.73 -7.95
CA GLY A 74 -0.77 -19.98 -7.49
C GLY A 74 -0.33 -20.34 -6.08
N GLU A 75 0.85 -20.90 -5.88
CA GLU A 75 1.35 -21.29 -4.57
C GLU A 75 2.30 -20.23 -3.97
N VAL A 76 2.28 -20.08 -2.64
CA VAL A 76 3.15 -19.16 -1.89
C VAL A 76 4.63 -19.28 -2.27
N ARG A 77 5.14 -20.50 -2.49
CA ARG A 77 6.54 -20.71 -2.87
C ARG A 77 6.92 -20.05 -4.21
N HIS A 78 5.99 -19.88 -5.14
CA HIS A 78 6.24 -19.20 -6.40
C HIS A 78 6.33 -17.68 -6.19
N SER A 79 5.48 -17.10 -5.35
CA SER A 79 5.62 -15.70 -4.93
C SER A 79 6.97 -15.45 -4.26
N VAL A 80 7.38 -16.35 -3.35
CA VAL A 80 8.70 -16.27 -2.68
C VAL A 80 9.84 -16.32 -3.68
N ALA A 81 9.78 -17.22 -4.66
CA ALA A 81 10.81 -17.31 -5.70
C ALA A 81 10.90 -16.03 -6.55
N ARG A 82 9.75 -15.41 -6.87
CA ARG A 82 9.73 -14.13 -7.59
C ARG A 82 10.28 -12.99 -6.74
N VAL A 83 9.98 -12.95 -5.43
CA VAL A 83 10.54 -11.95 -4.50
C VAL A 83 12.05 -12.11 -4.39
N ALA A 84 12.56 -13.35 -4.30
CA ALA A 84 13.99 -13.63 -4.27
C ALA A 84 14.69 -13.13 -5.55
N ALA A 85 14.15 -13.46 -6.73
CA ALA A 85 14.68 -12.99 -8.01
C ALA A 85 14.62 -11.46 -8.14
N ALA A 86 13.53 -10.83 -7.68
CA ALA A 86 13.41 -9.38 -7.64
C ALA A 86 14.49 -8.74 -6.76
N ARG A 87 14.66 -9.23 -5.54
CA ARG A 87 15.67 -8.71 -4.60
C ARG A 87 17.08 -8.90 -5.11
N GLU A 88 17.40 -10.04 -5.70
CA GLU A 88 18.70 -10.29 -6.33
C GLU A 88 19.00 -9.28 -7.45
N ALA A 89 18.00 -9.00 -8.30
CA ALA A 89 18.17 -8.11 -9.45
C ALA A 89 18.27 -6.63 -9.09
N ILE A 90 17.45 -6.15 -8.14
CA ILE A 90 17.43 -4.71 -7.78
C ILE A 90 18.46 -4.34 -6.72
N GLY A 91 19.11 -5.32 -6.08
CA GLY A 91 20.09 -5.10 -5.02
C GLY A 91 19.47 -4.68 -3.67
N PRO A 92 20.30 -4.50 -2.63
CA PRO A 92 19.84 -4.24 -1.26
C PRO A 92 19.34 -2.79 -1.02
N ASP A 93 19.77 -1.85 -1.85
CA ASP A 93 19.53 -0.41 -1.62
C ASP A 93 18.17 0.07 -2.15
N ILE A 94 17.51 -0.71 -2.99
CA ILE A 94 16.16 -0.40 -3.50
C ILE A 94 15.12 -0.98 -2.54
N GLU A 95 14.20 -0.17 -2.07
CA GLU A 95 13.06 -0.64 -1.28
C GLU A 95 12.15 -1.53 -2.14
N LEU A 96 11.85 -2.71 -1.63
CA LEU A 96 10.95 -3.67 -2.27
C LEU A 96 9.68 -3.83 -1.45
N MET A 97 8.52 -3.60 -2.08
CA MET A 97 7.21 -3.84 -1.49
C MET A 97 6.50 -4.97 -2.24
N CYS A 98 5.66 -5.69 -1.51
CA CYS A 98 4.87 -6.80 -2.05
C CYS A 98 3.38 -6.54 -1.82
N ASP A 99 2.56 -6.77 -2.85
CA ASP A 99 1.12 -6.53 -2.81
C ASP A 99 0.37 -7.81 -3.25
N ALA A 100 -0.39 -8.40 -2.32
CA ALA A 100 -1.18 -9.61 -2.58
C ALA A 100 -2.65 -9.32 -2.94
N HIS A 101 -3.10 -8.08 -2.80
CA HIS A 101 -4.47 -7.65 -3.15
C HIS A 101 -5.55 -8.57 -2.57
N GLY A 102 -5.41 -8.96 -1.32
CA GLY A 102 -6.39 -9.76 -0.59
C GLY A 102 -6.48 -11.23 -1.00
N THR A 103 -5.50 -11.77 -1.73
CA THR A 103 -5.66 -13.08 -2.36
C THR A 103 -5.18 -14.26 -1.52
N TYR A 104 -4.45 -14.04 -0.44
CA TYR A 104 -4.02 -15.12 0.44
C TYR A 104 -5.03 -15.43 1.55
N THR A 105 -4.95 -16.65 2.06
CA THR A 105 -5.48 -16.99 3.38
C THR A 105 -4.51 -16.50 4.47
N VAL A 106 -4.98 -16.39 5.70
CA VAL A 106 -4.13 -16.01 6.85
C VAL A 106 -2.91 -16.94 6.98
N SER A 107 -3.11 -18.25 6.76
CA SER A 107 -2.03 -19.25 6.84
C SER A 107 -0.99 -19.07 5.75
N GLU A 108 -1.41 -18.78 4.53
CA GLU A 108 -0.51 -18.51 3.38
C GLU A 108 0.28 -17.23 3.59
N ALA A 109 -0.39 -16.16 4.03
CA ALA A 109 0.27 -14.88 4.31
C ALA A 109 1.33 -15.03 5.41
N LYS A 110 1.02 -15.71 6.51
CA LYS A 110 2.01 -16.01 7.56
C LYS A 110 3.17 -16.86 7.06
N ARG A 111 2.88 -17.81 6.16
CA ARG A 111 3.92 -18.63 5.53
C ARG A 111 4.80 -17.79 4.62
N PHE A 112 4.19 -16.91 3.81
CA PHE A 112 4.92 -15.97 2.96
C PHE A 112 5.87 -15.10 3.79
N CYS A 113 5.39 -14.46 4.85
CA CYS A 113 6.21 -13.63 5.73
C CYS A 113 7.44 -14.37 6.26
N ARG A 114 7.27 -15.59 6.80
CA ARG A 114 8.38 -16.40 7.29
C ARG A 114 9.40 -16.78 6.23
N MET A 115 8.94 -17.04 4.99
CA MET A 115 9.82 -17.45 3.89
C MET A 115 10.53 -16.27 3.21
N THR A 116 10.11 -15.04 3.51
CA THR A 116 10.65 -13.81 2.91
C THR A 116 11.34 -12.91 3.94
N GLU A 117 11.53 -13.37 5.16
CA GLU A 117 12.14 -12.65 6.27
C GLU A 117 13.47 -11.99 5.89
N ASP A 118 14.33 -12.72 5.16
CA ASP A 118 15.67 -12.26 4.77
C ASP A 118 15.69 -11.28 3.56
N PHE A 119 14.53 -11.02 2.92
CA PHE A 119 14.50 -10.18 1.72
C PHE A 119 14.25 -8.71 1.96
N ASN A 120 14.21 -8.26 3.23
CA ASN A 120 14.03 -6.87 3.63
C ASN A 120 12.87 -6.19 2.87
N ILE A 121 11.65 -6.76 2.99
CA ILE A 121 10.43 -6.22 2.40
C ILE A 121 9.99 -5.00 3.20
N ALA A 122 9.83 -3.85 2.55
CA ALA A 122 9.47 -2.59 3.19
C ALA A 122 8.02 -2.57 3.72
N TRP A 123 7.09 -3.21 3.00
CA TRP A 123 5.76 -3.56 3.50
C TRP A 123 5.12 -4.67 2.67
N PHE A 124 4.19 -5.37 3.29
CA PHE A 124 3.32 -6.35 2.67
C PHE A 124 1.89 -5.82 2.63
N GLU A 125 1.40 -5.51 1.43
CA GLU A 125 0.13 -4.85 1.17
C GLU A 125 -0.98 -5.89 0.95
N GLU A 126 -2.13 -5.64 1.59
CA GLU A 126 -3.34 -6.46 1.52
C GLU A 126 -3.08 -7.98 1.51
N PRO A 127 -2.47 -8.53 2.56
CA PRO A 127 -2.24 -9.99 2.63
C PRO A 127 -3.52 -10.82 2.44
N VAL A 128 -4.60 -10.38 3.06
CA VAL A 128 -5.94 -10.98 3.01
C VAL A 128 -6.97 -9.90 2.67
N THR A 129 -8.21 -10.30 2.37
CA THR A 129 -9.29 -9.36 2.04
C THR A 129 -9.51 -8.31 3.14
N ALA A 130 -9.86 -7.09 2.74
CA ALA A 130 -9.99 -5.91 3.62
C ALA A 130 -11.00 -6.11 4.77
N ASP A 131 -12.05 -6.91 4.58
CA ASP A 131 -13.04 -7.25 5.60
C ASP A 131 -12.51 -8.18 6.71
N ASN A 132 -11.40 -8.90 6.47
CA ASN A 132 -10.79 -9.81 7.44
C ASN A 132 -9.80 -9.11 8.37
N LYS A 133 -10.26 -8.10 9.12
CA LYS A 133 -9.42 -7.31 10.04
C LYS A 133 -8.76 -8.13 11.14
N ARG A 134 -9.41 -9.22 11.60
CA ARG A 134 -8.82 -10.16 12.56
C ARG A 134 -7.65 -10.93 11.94
N GLY A 135 -7.83 -11.41 10.71
CA GLY A 135 -6.76 -12.08 9.98
C GLY A 135 -5.57 -11.17 9.71
N LEU A 136 -5.80 -9.91 9.33
CA LEU A 136 -4.75 -8.89 9.20
C LEU A 136 -3.99 -8.70 10.53
N SER A 137 -4.70 -8.56 11.65
CA SER A 137 -4.13 -8.45 12.99
C SER A 137 -3.27 -9.65 13.37
N GLU A 138 -3.73 -10.86 13.06
CA GLU A 138 -2.98 -12.10 13.30
C GLU A 138 -1.69 -12.18 12.45
N ILE A 139 -1.75 -11.75 11.19
CA ILE A 139 -0.59 -11.71 10.30
C ILE A 139 0.41 -10.70 10.83
N ARG A 140 -0.04 -9.46 11.10
CA ARG A 140 0.79 -8.39 11.65
C ARG A 140 1.53 -8.81 12.93
N ALA A 141 0.84 -9.49 13.84
CA ALA A 141 1.43 -9.97 15.08
C ALA A 141 2.46 -11.12 14.89
N SER A 142 2.57 -11.69 13.69
CA SER A 142 3.43 -12.86 13.41
C SER A 142 4.66 -12.53 12.56
N THR A 143 4.92 -11.27 12.24
CA THR A 143 6.01 -10.85 11.35
C THR A 143 6.53 -9.47 11.72
N ASP A 144 7.79 -9.20 11.41
CA ASP A 144 8.40 -7.86 11.46
C ASP A 144 8.21 -7.08 10.15
N ILE A 145 7.70 -7.71 9.09
CA ILE A 145 7.35 -7.02 7.84
C ILE A 145 6.12 -6.13 8.11
N PRO A 146 6.20 -4.80 7.91
CA PRO A 146 5.06 -3.91 8.08
C PRO A 146 3.88 -4.31 7.20
N ILE A 147 2.68 -4.35 7.76
CA ILE A 147 1.45 -4.65 7.03
C ILE A 147 0.79 -3.35 6.59
N ALA A 148 0.54 -3.24 5.29
CA ALA A 148 -0.16 -2.10 4.69
C ALA A 148 -1.54 -2.53 4.17
N THR A 149 -2.56 -1.70 4.38
CA THR A 149 -3.92 -1.91 3.84
C THR A 149 -4.73 -0.63 3.87
N GLY A 150 -5.85 -0.60 3.17
CA GLY A 150 -6.79 0.50 3.24
C GLY A 150 -7.32 0.99 1.90
N GLU A 151 -6.75 0.58 0.76
CA GLU A 151 -7.23 1.03 -0.56
C GLU A 151 -8.70 0.65 -0.84
N ASN A 152 -9.16 -0.45 -0.23
CA ASN A 152 -10.55 -0.93 -0.33
C ASN A 152 -11.44 -0.48 0.84
N GLU A 153 -10.91 0.29 1.80
CA GLU A 153 -11.64 0.74 2.98
C GLU A 153 -12.36 2.08 2.74
N SER A 154 -13.58 2.17 3.27
CA SER A 154 -14.40 3.37 3.15
C SER A 154 -14.63 4.03 4.51
N THR A 155 -14.44 5.34 4.55
CA THR A 155 -14.66 6.23 5.69
C THR A 155 -13.72 6.00 6.89
N ARG A 156 -13.58 7.04 7.71
CA ARG A 156 -12.84 6.98 8.99
C ARG A 156 -13.30 5.85 9.93
N PHE A 157 -14.52 5.36 9.77
CA PHE A 157 -15.03 4.29 10.65
C PHE A 157 -14.35 2.95 10.37
N ALA A 158 -14.12 2.61 9.09
CA ALA A 158 -13.35 1.43 8.73
C ALA A 158 -11.88 1.55 9.18
N PHE A 159 -11.28 2.74 9.04
CA PHE A 159 -9.91 2.98 9.51
C PHE A 159 -9.78 3.01 11.03
N ARG A 160 -10.81 3.49 11.77
CA ARG A 160 -10.87 3.30 13.22
C ARG A 160 -10.85 1.82 13.57
N ASP A 161 -11.64 1.00 12.88
CA ASP A 161 -11.68 -0.44 13.12
C ASP A 161 -10.31 -1.10 12.81
N LEU A 162 -9.61 -0.67 11.74
CA LEU A 162 -8.23 -1.12 11.47
C LEU A 162 -7.29 -0.80 12.64
N ALA A 163 -7.39 0.40 13.22
CA ALA A 163 -6.59 0.81 14.38
C ALA A 163 -6.95 -0.01 15.63
N GLU A 164 -8.25 -0.13 15.95
CA GLU A 164 -8.75 -0.89 17.11
C GLU A 164 -8.33 -2.37 17.06
N PHE A 165 -8.38 -3.00 15.89
CA PHE A 165 -7.90 -4.37 15.68
C PHE A 165 -6.38 -4.47 15.60
N ARG A 166 -5.64 -3.35 15.54
CA ARG A 166 -4.20 -3.34 15.24
C ARG A 166 -3.90 -4.13 13.96
N ALA A 167 -4.70 -3.90 12.93
CA ALA A 167 -4.71 -4.71 11.72
C ALA A 167 -3.64 -4.29 10.70
N ALA A 168 -3.05 -3.10 10.83
CA ALA A 168 -2.04 -2.58 9.92
C ALA A 168 -1.03 -1.67 10.62
N ASP A 169 0.13 -1.51 10.00
CA ASP A 169 1.17 -0.54 10.35
C ASP A 169 1.09 0.70 9.46
N ILE A 170 0.56 0.52 8.23
CA ILE A 170 0.44 1.56 7.22
C ILE A 170 -0.99 1.61 6.71
N PHE A 171 -1.63 2.78 6.79
CA PHE A 171 -2.93 3.04 6.20
C PHE A 171 -2.77 3.62 4.80
N GLN A 172 -3.48 3.06 3.83
CA GLN A 172 -3.45 3.44 2.42
C GLN A 172 -4.86 3.89 1.94
N PRO A 173 -5.40 5.01 2.44
CA PRO A 173 -6.71 5.48 1.99
C PRO A 173 -6.65 5.94 0.53
N ASP A 174 -7.49 5.37 -0.33
CA ASP A 174 -7.73 5.86 -1.69
C ASP A 174 -8.78 6.97 -1.66
N LEU A 175 -8.42 8.16 -2.14
CA LEU A 175 -9.33 9.32 -2.15
C LEU A 175 -10.61 9.06 -2.96
N ALA A 176 -10.54 8.22 -3.99
CA ALA A 176 -11.70 7.86 -4.79
C ALA A 176 -12.65 6.87 -4.08
N ILE A 177 -12.19 6.22 -2.99
CA ILE A 177 -12.93 5.16 -2.29
C ILE A 177 -13.23 5.54 -0.84
N CYS A 178 -12.31 6.18 -0.15
CA CYS A 178 -12.43 6.43 1.30
C CYS A 178 -13.47 7.49 1.69
N GLY A 179 -13.97 8.31 0.76
CA GLY A 179 -14.90 9.40 1.03
C GLY A 179 -14.37 10.78 0.64
N GLY A 180 -13.31 10.81 -0.19
CA GLY A 180 -12.70 12.04 -0.69
C GLY A 180 -11.66 12.65 0.25
N ILE A 181 -11.26 13.86 -0.07
CA ILE A 181 -10.23 14.63 0.66
C ILE A 181 -10.64 14.90 2.10
N THR A 182 -11.90 15.32 2.31
CA THR A 182 -12.44 15.61 3.64
C THR A 182 -12.32 14.41 4.58
N GLU A 183 -12.65 13.23 4.09
CA GLU A 183 -12.60 12.02 4.92
C GLU A 183 -11.16 11.52 5.10
N ALA A 184 -10.30 11.65 4.08
CA ALA A 184 -8.88 11.33 4.17
C ALA A 184 -8.16 12.14 5.26
N MET A 185 -8.49 13.42 5.43
CA MET A 185 -7.95 14.26 6.52
C MET A 185 -8.33 13.71 7.91
N ARG A 186 -9.57 13.20 8.06
CA ARG A 186 -10.02 12.57 9.30
C ARG A 186 -9.34 11.24 9.56
N ILE A 187 -9.12 10.44 8.49
CA ILE A 187 -8.37 9.19 8.54
C ILE A 187 -6.92 9.46 8.95
N SER A 188 -6.28 10.49 8.39
CA SER A 188 -4.93 10.90 8.76
C SER A 188 -4.81 11.28 10.23
N ALA A 189 -5.84 11.93 10.81
CA ALA A 189 -5.88 12.25 12.23
C ALA A 189 -5.97 10.97 13.09
N ILE A 190 -6.72 9.94 12.67
CA ILE A 190 -6.75 8.64 13.35
C ILE A 190 -5.38 7.96 13.26
N ALA A 191 -4.77 7.91 12.08
CA ALA A 191 -3.47 7.29 11.89
C ALA A 191 -2.38 7.94 12.75
N SER A 192 -2.40 9.28 12.87
CA SER A 192 -1.41 10.02 13.66
C SER A 192 -1.57 9.86 15.19
N ALA A 193 -2.72 9.36 15.64
CA ALA A 193 -3.04 9.16 17.05
C ALA A 193 -2.79 7.74 17.55
N ASN A 194 -2.44 6.79 16.65
CA ASN A 194 -2.22 5.38 16.95
C ASN A 194 -0.83 4.92 16.50
#